data_6eab23aa7060e0618188d233e0c68b0b
#
_entry.id   6eab23aa7060e0618188d233e0c68b0b
#
_cell.length_a   1.000
_cell.length_b   1.000
_cell.length_c   1.000
_cell.angle_alpha   90.00
_cell.angle_beta   90.00
_cell.angle_gamma   90.00
#
_symmetry.space_group_name_H-M   'P 1'
#
loop_
_entity.id
_entity.type
_entity.pdbx_description
1 polymer ?
#
loop_
_entity_poly.entity_id
_entity_poly.type
_entity_poly.pdbx_seq_one_letter_code
_entity_poly.pdbx_strand_id
1 'polypeptide(L)'
;MCAMTEDLQHPIFSIIKDLADKTGTEVYVIGGFVRDRIMGRPFKNDVDILVIGSGIEFATKLGDLLHTKVAVYKSFGTAMLVYDGLDVEFVGARKESYRRDSRKPIVEDGTLQDDQNRRDFTINAMAYSLNAATFGDLLDPFNGLEDIENGIIRTPLKPKETFSDDPLRMMRAIRFATQLNFKIDIHAIEAILETKERINIISKERITDELNKIILSKKPSIGFKYLFDTGLLALVFPAMSNLHGV
;
A
#
# COMPACT_ATOMS: atom_id res chain seq x y z
N MET A 1 25.80 0.27 2.44
CA MET A 1 25.33 -1.11 2.66
C MET A 1 24.96 -1.45 4.12
N CYS A 2 25.12 -0.56 5.10
CA CYS A 2 24.93 -0.90 6.54
C CYS A 2 23.60 -0.41 7.17
N ALA A 3 22.86 0.49 6.55
CA ALA A 3 21.65 1.08 7.16
C ALA A 3 20.34 0.27 6.94
N MET A 4 20.28 -0.55 5.89
CA MET A 4 19.04 -1.26 5.53
C MET A 4 18.75 -2.51 6.38
N THR A 5 19.77 -3.14 6.95
CA THR A 5 19.59 -4.28 7.87
C THR A 5 19.07 -3.87 9.26
N GLU A 6 19.26 -2.60 9.65
CA GLU A 6 18.71 -2.08 10.91
C GLU A 6 17.18 -2.04 10.91
N ASP A 7 16.58 -1.92 9.74
CA ASP A 7 15.12 -1.88 9.57
C ASP A 7 14.47 -3.24 9.82
N LEU A 8 15.22 -4.34 9.66
CA LEU A 8 14.74 -5.73 9.78
C LEU A 8 15.27 -6.44 11.04
N GLN A 9 15.52 -5.69 12.13
CA GLN A 9 16.07 -6.25 13.37
C GLN A 9 15.08 -7.05 14.22
N HIS A 10 13.78 -6.91 13.99
CA HIS A 10 12.80 -7.68 14.74
C HIS A 10 12.98 -9.19 14.48
N PRO A 11 13.00 -10.05 15.52
CA PRO A 11 13.30 -11.48 15.40
C PRO A 11 12.46 -12.22 14.35
N ILE A 12 11.22 -11.77 14.14
CA ILE A 12 10.31 -12.39 13.17
C ILE A 12 10.88 -12.44 11.75
N PHE A 13 11.64 -11.41 11.33
CA PHE A 13 12.22 -11.39 9.99
C PHE A 13 13.29 -12.46 9.78
N SER A 14 14.10 -12.76 10.81
CA SER A 14 15.04 -13.86 10.76
C SER A 14 14.33 -15.21 10.71
N ILE A 15 13.25 -15.39 11.46
CA ILE A 15 12.49 -16.64 11.47
C ILE A 15 11.79 -16.84 10.10
N ILE A 16 11.22 -15.76 9.52
CA ILE A 16 10.63 -15.79 8.18
C ILE A 16 11.70 -16.15 7.14
N LYS A 17 12.89 -15.54 7.20
CA LYS A 17 14.01 -15.85 6.32
C LYS A 17 14.35 -17.34 6.35
N ASP A 18 14.53 -17.90 7.54
CA ASP A 18 14.93 -19.31 7.71
C ASP A 18 13.84 -20.27 7.20
N LEU A 19 12.56 -19.93 7.40
CA LEU A 19 11.44 -20.69 6.84
C LEU A 19 11.37 -20.56 5.30
N ALA A 20 11.57 -19.36 4.77
CA ALA A 20 11.57 -19.09 3.33
C ALA A 20 12.62 -19.91 2.61
N ASP A 21 13.87 -19.92 3.14
CA ASP A 21 14.97 -20.72 2.58
C ASP A 21 14.68 -22.22 2.67
N LYS A 22 14.18 -22.71 3.81
CA LYS A 22 13.84 -24.12 4.01
C LYS A 22 12.74 -24.61 3.06
N THR A 23 11.81 -23.72 2.69
CA THR A 23 10.69 -24.07 1.79
C THR A 23 10.94 -23.70 0.34
N GLY A 24 12.05 -23.03 0.02
CA GLY A 24 12.35 -22.51 -1.32
C GLY A 24 11.35 -21.44 -1.78
N THR A 25 10.79 -20.68 -0.83
CA THR A 25 9.74 -19.68 -1.11
C THR A 25 10.37 -18.28 -1.17
N GLU A 26 10.04 -17.49 -2.19
CA GLU A 26 10.43 -16.08 -2.23
C GLU A 26 9.49 -15.25 -1.36
N VAL A 27 10.07 -14.43 -0.46
CA VAL A 27 9.31 -13.66 0.53
C VAL A 27 9.89 -12.26 0.68
N TYR A 28 9.00 -11.27 0.81
CA TYR A 28 9.36 -9.85 0.87
C TYR A 28 8.53 -9.10 1.92
N VAL A 29 9.14 -8.12 2.57
CA VAL A 29 8.38 -7.07 3.30
C VAL A 29 8.01 -5.98 2.31
N ILE A 30 6.78 -5.50 2.34
CA ILE A 30 6.26 -4.56 1.35
C ILE A 30 5.50 -3.39 1.95
N GLY A 31 5.24 -2.39 1.13
CA GLY A 31 4.23 -1.37 1.38
C GLY A 31 4.60 -0.30 2.41
N GLY A 32 3.65 -0.02 3.30
CA GLY A 32 3.76 1.08 4.26
C GLY A 32 4.92 0.96 5.23
N PHE A 33 5.26 -0.26 5.64
CA PHE A 33 6.41 -0.54 6.50
C PHE A 33 7.70 -0.05 5.85
N VAL A 34 8.00 -0.49 4.61
CA VAL A 34 9.23 -0.13 3.89
C VAL A 34 9.35 1.39 3.76
N ARG A 35 8.29 2.04 3.27
CA ARG A 35 8.25 3.50 3.17
C ARG A 35 8.53 4.19 4.50
N ASP A 36 7.82 3.80 5.56
CA ASP A 36 7.91 4.48 6.85
C ASP A 36 9.30 4.28 7.49
N ARG A 37 9.94 3.11 7.27
CA ARG A 37 11.33 2.86 7.69
C ARG A 37 12.32 3.75 6.95
N ILE A 38 12.24 3.82 5.62
CA ILE A 38 13.09 4.70 4.80
C ILE A 38 12.95 6.17 5.22
N MET A 39 11.73 6.59 5.61
CA MET A 39 11.46 7.94 6.10
C MET A 39 11.90 8.18 7.56
N GLY A 40 12.48 7.19 8.25
CA GLY A 40 12.84 7.29 9.66
C GLY A 40 11.63 7.51 10.59
N ARG A 41 10.46 7.03 10.21
CA ARG A 41 9.25 7.15 11.02
C ARG A 41 9.20 6.10 12.13
N PRO A 42 8.50 6.37 13.24
CA PRO A 42 8.34 5.40 14.30
C PRO A 42 7.78 4.08 13.77
N PHE A 43 8.31 3.00 14.32
CA PHE A 43 7.84 1.65 14.04
C PHE A 43 6.33 1.53 14.34
N LYS A 44 5.58 0.99 13.41
CA LYS A 44 4.20 0.57 13.61
C LYS A 44 4.17 -0.93 13.75
N ASN A 45 3.27 -1.43 14.60
CA ASN A 45 3.15 -2.86 14.86
C ASN A 45 2.40 -3.61 13.73
N ASP A 46 2.51 -3.15 12.49
CA ASP A 46 1.79 -3.68 11.32
C ASP A 46 2.76 -3.87 10.17
N VAL A 47 2.93 -5.10 9.72
CA VAL A 47 3.87 -5.50 8.67
C VAL A 47 3.19 -6.40 7.65
N ASP A 48 3.27 -5.99 6.38
CA ASP A 48 2.80 -6.78 5.25
C ASP A 48 3.93 -7.62 4.68
N ILE A 49 3.73 -8.93 4.62
CA ILE A 49 4.64 -9.92 4.01
C ILE A 49 4.03 -10.42 2.72
N LEU A 50 4.72 -10.19 1.61
CA LEU A 50 4.39 -10.74 0.30
C LEU A 50 5.09 -12.09 0.13
N VAL A 51 4.33 -13.09 -0.27
CA VAL A 51 4.80 -14.44 -0.55
C VAL A 51 4.58 -14.75 -2.04
N ILE A 52 5.60 -15.19 -2.75
CA ILE A 52 5.40 -15.71 -4.11
C ILE A 52 4.81 -17.11 -3.98
N GLY A 53 3.49 -17.20 -4.23
CA GLY A 53 2.66 -18.36 -3.95
C GLY A 53 1.62 -18.09 -2.86
N SER A 54 1.32 -19.10 -2.05
CA SER A 54 0.25 -19.02 -1.04
C SER A 54 0.71 -18.36 0.27
N GLY A 55 0.29 -17.12 0.51
CA GLY A 55 0.50 -16.44 1.79
C GLY A 55 -0.13 -17.19 2.96
N ILE A 56 -1.31 -17.83 2.75
CA ILE A 56 -2.00 -18.62 3.79
C ILE A 56 -1.17 -19.84 4.19
N GLU A 57 -0.63 -20.60 3.23
CA GLU A 57 0.17 -21.79 3.53
C GLU A 57 1.48 -21.40 4.23
N PHE A 58 2.13 -20.34 3.80
CA PHE A 58 3.35 -19.86 4.43
C PHE A 58 3.09 -19.41 5.87
N ALA A 59 2.04 -18.60 6.09
CA ALA A 59 1.64 -18.15 7.42
C ALA A 59 1.29 -19.32 8.34
N THR A 60 0.61 -20.36 7.82
CA THR A 60 0.25 -21.55 8.60
C THR A 60 1.50 -22.30 9.05
N LYS A 61 2.46 -22.55 8.15
CA LYS A 61 3.74 -23.20 8.51
C LYS A 61 4.52 -22.38 9.53
N LEU A 62 4.50 -21.04 9.40
CA LEU A 62 5.14 -20.17 10.39
C LEU A 62 4.44 -20.20 11.74
N GLY A 63 3.12 -20.21 11.75
CA GLY A 63 2.32 -20.32 12.97
C GLY A 63 2.57 -21.65 13.72
N ASP A 64 2.67 -22.76 13.01
CA ASP A 64 3.02 -24.06 13.56
C ASP A 64 4.43 -24.03 14.19
N LEU A 65 5.41 -23.41 13.50
CA LEU A 65 6.77 -23.26 14.00
C LEU A 65 6.85 -22.40 15.28
N LEU A 66 6.06 -21.33 15.34
CA LEU A 66 6.02 -20.38 16.45
C LEU A 66 5.04 -20.77 17.56
N HIS A 67 4.27 -21.86 17.39
CA HIS A 67 3.18 -22.26 18.27
C HIS A 67 2.16 -21.13 18.52
N THR A 68 1.87 -20.34 17.48
CA THR A 68 0.94 -19.21 17.54
C THR A 68 -0.27 -19.43 16.63
N LYS A 69 -1.38 -18.77 16.97
CA LYS A 69 -2.62 -18.85 16.18
C LYS A 69 -2.49 -18.02 14.90
N VAL A 70 -2.95 -18.57 13.78
CA VAL A 70 -3.04 -17.89 12.50
C VAL A 70 -4.51 -17.61 12.19
N ALA A 71 -4.85 -16.35 11.97
CA ALA A 71 -6.16 -15.95 11.47
C ALA A 71 -6.13 -15.99 9.93
N VAL A 72 -7.00 -16.80 9.34
CA VAL A 72 -7.05 -17.00 7.87
C VAL A 72 -8.28 -16.34 7.28
N TYR A 73 -8.06 -15.45 6.29
CA TYR A 73 -9.10 -14.73 5.57
C TYR A 73 -9.20 -15.24 4.12
N LYS A 74 -9.82 -16.43 3.96
CA LYS A 74 -9.88 -17.14 2.66
C LYS A 74 -10.43 -16.32 1.51
N SER A 75 -11.43 -15.47 1.76
CA SER A 75 -12.04 -14.60 0.75
C SER A 75 -11.10 -13.53 0.20
N PHE A 76 -10.06 -13.19 0.96
CA PHE A 76 -9.04 -12.20 0.59
C PHE A 76 -7.70 -12.84 0.19
N GLY A 77 -7.56 -14.16 0.42
CA GLY A 77 -6.29 -14.86 0.16
C GLY A 77 -5.18 -14.46 1.12
N THR A 78 -5.53 -13.95 2.33
CA THR A 78 -4.56 -13.46 3.31
C THR A 78 -4.65 -14.24 4.61
N ALA A 79 -3.57 -14.20 5.39
CA ALA A 79 -3.51 -14.73 6.75
C ALA A 79 -2.71 -13.79 7.65
N MET A 80 -3.04 -13.76 8.93
CA MET A 80 -2.39 -12.89 9.91
C MET A 80 -2.01 -13.69 11.15
N LEU A 81 -0.87 -13.37 11.72
CA LEU A 81 -0.47 -13.82 13.05
C LEU A 81 0.10 -12.64 13.86
N VAL A 82 0.08 -12.80 15.18
CA VAL A 82 0.70 -11.83 16.09
C VAL A 82 1.94 -12.48 16.70
N TYR A 83 3.07 -11.79 16.62
CA TYR A 83 4.32 -12.24 17.22
C TYR A 83 5.04 -11.10 17.92
N ASP A 84 5.27 -11.23 19.20
CA ASP A 84 5.93 -10.23 20.05
C ASP A 84 5.33 -8.82 19.91
N GLY A 85 4.00 -8.72 19.87
CA GLY A 85 3.26 -7.47 19.71
C GLY A 85 3.24 -6.89 18.29
N LEU A 86 3.74 -7.64 17.31
CA LEU A 86 3.74 -7.28 15.90
C LEU A 86 2.63 -8.03 15.16
N ASP A 87 1.76 -7.31 14.49
CA ASP A 87 0.77 -7.84 13.58
C ASP A 87 1.43 -8.10 12.23
N VAL A 88 1.50 -9.37 11.81
CA VAL A 88 2.14 -9.78 10.56
C VAL A 88 1.10 -10.35 9.64
N GLU A 89 0.78 -9.61 8.57
CA GLU A 89 -0.13 -10.06 7.51
C GLU A 89 0.65 -10.68 6.35
N PHE A 90 0.21 -11.86 5.90
CA PHE A 90 0.77 -12.59 4.78
C PHE A 90 -0.19 -12.55 3.61
N VAL A 91 0.29 -12.06 2.46
CA VAL A 91 -0.46 -11.98 1.21
C VAL A 91 0.29 -12.74 0.12
N GLY A 92 -0.42 -13.49 -0.71
CA GLY A 92 0.14 -14.06 -1.92
C GLY A 92 0.38 -12.97 -2.98
N ALA A 93 1.49 -13.05 -3.70
CA ALA A 93 1.69 -12.20 -4.86
C ALA A 93 0.61 -12.46 -5.90
N ARG A 94 0.02 -11.40 -6.45
CA ARG A 94 -1.11 -11.54 -7.36
C ARG A 94 -1.03 -10.56 -8.51
N LYS A 95 -1.49 -11.03 -9.65
CA LYS A 95 -1.79 -10.24 -10.83
C LYS A 95 -3.27 -9.89 -10.81
N GLU A 96 -3.59 -8.63 -11.00
CA GLU A 96 -4.96 -8.15 -11.04
C GLU A 96 -5.29 -7.64 -12.44
N SER A 97 -6.47 -8.00 -12.94
CA SER A 97 -7.04 -7.43 -14.16
C SER A 97 -8.44 -6.88 -13.87
N TYR A 98 -8.75 -5.70 -14.41
CA TYR A 98 -9.98 -4.99 -14.10
C TYR A 98 -10.91 -4.89 -15.31
N ARG A 99 -12.23 -4.97 -15.06
CA ARG A 99 -13.26 -4.66 -16.05
C ARG A 99 -13.72 -3.22 -15.86
N ARG A 100 -14.09 -2.55 -16.96
CA ARG A 100 -14.51 -1.13 -16.94
C ARG A 100 -15.68 -0.83 -16.01
N ASP A 101 -16.59 -1.77 -15.85
CA ASP A 101 -17.84 -1.67 -15.09
C ASP A 101 -17.74 -2.17 -13.65
N SER A 102 -16.59 -2.68 -13.25
CA SER A 102 -16.39 -3.27 -11.94
C SER A 102 -15.01 -2.92 -11.38
N ARG A 103 -14.98 -2.59 -10.08
CA ARG A 103 -13.74 -2.43 -9.31
C ARG A 103 -13.23 -3.76 -8.75
N LYS A 104 -13.99 -4.86 -8.91
CA LYS A 104 -13.55 -6.17 -8.43
C LYS A 104 -12.58 -6.74 -9.46
N PRO A 105 -11.29 -6.90 -9.12
CA PRO A 105 -10.33 -7.49 -10.04
C PRO A 105 -10.61 -8.98 -10.24
N ILE A 106 -10.22 -9.48 -11.39
CA ILE A 106 -9.91 -10.88 -11.57
C ILE A 106 -8.50 -11.08 -11.03
N VAL A 107 -8.33 -12.00 -10.11
CA VAL A 107 -7.08 -12.23 -9.38
C VAL A 107 -6.49 -13.56 -9.81
N GLU A 108 -5.22 -13.57 -10.20
CA GLU A 108 -4.42 -14.73 -10.53
C GLU A 108 -3.11 -14.68 -9.72
N ASP A 109 -2.46 -15.81 -9.54
CA ASP A 109 -1.13 -15.85 -8.94
C ASP A 109 -0.17 -15.02 -9.79
N GLY A 110 0.65 -14.21 -9.14
CA GLY A 110 1.53 -13.26 -9.77
C GLY A 110 2.97 -13.35 -9.27
N THR A 111 3.82 -12.60 -9.94
CA THR A 111 5.21 -12.36 -9.54
C THR A 111 5.29 -11.15 -8.60
N LEU A 112 6.47 -10.92 -8.01
CA LEU A 112 6.75 -9.67 -7.28
C LEU A 112 6.46 -8.43 -8.15
N GLN A 113 6.89 -8.45 -9.41
CA GLN A 113 6.68 -7.34 -10.34
C GLN A 113 5.18 -7.09 -10.61
N ASP A 114 4.38 -8.15 -10.75
CA ASP A 114 2.92 -8.01 -10.92
C ASP A 114 2.29 -7.35 -9.68
N ASP A 115 2.71 -7.74 -8.47
CA ASP A 115 2.23 -7.13 -7.24
C ASP A 115 2.65 -5.66 -7.13
N GLN A 116 3.89 -5.33 -7.45
CA GLN A 116 4.40 -3.96 -7.44
C GLN A 116 3.68 -3.07 -8.48
N ASN A 117 3.42 -3.59 -9.68
CA ASN A 117 2.71 -2.88 -10.76
C ASN A 117 1.29 -2.45 -10.35
N ARG A 118 0.56 -3.28 -9.61
CA ARG A 118 -0.84 -3.01 -9.19
C ARG A 118 -0.96 -2.07 -8.00
N ARG A 119 0.16 -1.67 -7.34
CA ARG A 119 0.11 -0.79 -6.17
C ARG A 119 -0.30 0.62 -6.54
N ASP A 120 -0.78 1.36 -5.54
CA ASP A 120 -1.29 2.71 -5.72
C ASP A 120 -0.19 3.73 -6.04
N PHE A 121 0.93 3.72 -5.27
CA PHE A 121 1.99 4.71 -5.40
C PHE A 121 3.37 4.07 -5.32
N THR A 122 4.35 4.68 -5.99
CA THR A 122 5.75 4.26 -6.04
C THR A 122 6.34 4.08 -4.64
N ILE A 123 6.05 5.01 -3.74
CA ILE A 123 6.49 4.98 -2.34
C ILE A 123 5.94 3.79 -1.53
N ASN A 124 4.88 3.13 -2.01
CA ASN A 124 4.28 1.93 -1.41
C ASN A 124 4.57 0.66 -2.22
N ALA A 125 5.30 0.78 -3.35
CA ALA A 125 5.64 -0.32 -4.23
C ALA A 125 7.04 -0.90 -3.97
N MET A 126 7.79 -0.31 -3.06
CA MET A 126 9.10 -0.82 -2.63
C MET A 126 8.96 -2.07 -1.77
N ALA A 127 9.96 -2.92 -1.82
CA ALA A 127 10.03 -4.16 -1.07
C ALA A 127 11.44 -4.40 -0.51
N TYR A 128 11.54 -5.01 0.69
CA TYR A 128 12.79 -5.61 1.17
C TYR A 128 12.73 -7.13 1.00
N SER A 129 13.78 -7.73 0.43
CA SER A 129 13.89 -9.18 0.37
C SER A 129 14.12 -9.79 1.77
N LEU A 130 13.43 -10.90 2.05
CA LEU A 130 13.65 -11.70 3.26
C LEU A 130 14.34 -13.04 2.97
N ASN A 131 14.76 -13.33 1.75
CA ASN A 131 15.50 -14.55 1.42
C ASN A 131 17.00 -14.39 1.77
N ALA A 132 17.66 -15.44 2.29
CA ALA A 132 19.01 -15.34 2.86
C ALA A 132 20.03 -14.73 1.91
N ALA A 133 20.00 -15.11 0.62
CA ALA A 133 20.95 -14.61 -0.38
C ALA A 133 20.84 -13.10 -0.65
N THR A 134 19.66 -12.51 -0.41
CA THR A 134 19.33 -11.10 -0.73
C THR A 134 18.69 -10.38 0.46
N PHE A 135 18.89 -10.88 1.67
CA PHE A 135 18.26 -10.36 2.88
C PHE A 135 18.57 -8.86 3.08
N GLY A 136 17.50 -8.06 3.13
CA GLY A 136 17.60 -6.60 3.29
C GLY A 136 17.86 -5.84 1.99
N ASP A 137 17.98 -6.51 0.84
CA ASP A 137 18.06 -5.82 -0.44
C ASP A 137 16.74 -5.09 -0.74
N LEU A 138 16.84 -3.81 -1.07
CA LEU A 138 15.72 -2.99 -1.49
C LEU A 138 15.43 -3.18 -2.97
N LEU A 139 14.18 -3.55 -3.28
CA LEU A 139 13.67 -3.65 -4.63
C LEU A 139 12.73 -2.45 -4.89
N ASP A 140 13.19 -1.53 -5.73
CA ASP A 140 12.51 -0.27 -6.05
C ASP A 140 12.45 -0.05 -7.58
N PRO A 141 11.59 -0.78 -8.30
CA PRO A 141 11.53 -0.71 -9.76
C PRO A 141 10.92 0.60 -10.29
N PHE A 142 10.34 1.45 -9.43
CA PHE A 142 9.62 2.66 -9.82
C PHE A 142 10.20 3.95 -9.22
N ASN A 143 11.43 3.90 -8.68
CA ASN A 143 12.10 5.04 -8.04
C ASN A 143 11.30 5.64 -6.88
N GLY A 144 10.66 4.80 -6.06
CA GLY A 144 9.94 5.23 -4.86
C GLY A 144 10.83 5.91 -3.83
N LEU A 145 12.11 5.52 -3.76
CA LEU A 145 13.11 6.19 -2.92
C LEU A 145 13.30 7.64 -3.34
N GLU A 146 13.48 7.91 -4.63
CA GLU A 146 13.61 9.26 -5.17
C GLU A 146 12.33 10.08 -4.95
N ASP A 147 11.16 9.46 -5.09
CA ASP A 147 9.87 10.13 -4.82
C ASP A 147 9.71 10.47 -3.34
N ILE A 148 10.23 9.65 -2.41
CA ILE A 148 10.29 9.99 -0.97
C ILE A 148 11.19 11.20 -0.74
N GLU A 149 12.40 11.20 -1.30
CA GLU A 149 13.37 12.31 -1.16
C GLU A 149 12.82 13.63 -1.71
N ASN A 150 12.13 13.57 -2.85
CA ASN A 150 11.51 14.73 -3.48
C ASN A 150 10.14 15.12 -2.91
N GLY A 151 9.56 14.30 -2.02
CA GLY A 151 8.24 14.51 -1.45
C GLY A 151 7.12 14.44 -2.48
N ILE A 152 7.10 13.40 -3.34
CA ILE A 152 6.16 13.26 -4.45
C ILE A 152 5.28 12.02 -4.25
N ILE A 153 4.00 12.14 -4.54
CA ILE A 153 3.04 11.04 -4.68
C ILE A 153 2.84 10.75 -6.16
N ARG A 154 3.40 9.66 -6.63
CA ARG A 154 3.38 9.21 -8.02
C ARG A 154 2.87 7.77 -8.11
N THR A 155 2.17 7.42 -9.19
CA THR A 155 1.71 6.04 -9.45
C THR A 155 2.81 5.22 -10.14
N PRO A 156 2.93 3.90 -9.88
CA PRO A 156 3.88 3.03 -10.56
C PRO A 156 3.67 2.98 -12.08
N LEU A 157 2.41 2.90 -12.49
CA LEU A 157 1.98 2.88 -13.89
C LEU A 157 1.27 4.19 -14.24
N LYS A 158 0.70 4.28 -15.46
CA LYS A 158 -0.03 5.47 -15.91
C LYS A 158 -1.16 5.83 -14.95
N PRO A 159 -1.20 7.08 -14.43
CA PRO A 159 -2.16 7.46 -13.40
C PRO A 159 -3.61 7.23 -13.81
N LYS A 160 -3.95 7.48 -15.07
CA LYS A 160 -5.32 7.30 -15.59
C LYS A 160 -5.78 5.83 -15.54
N GLU A 161 -4.89 4.88 -15.82
CA GLU A 161 -5.15 3.46 -15.69
C GLU A 161 -5.30 3.09 -14.21
N THR A 162 -4.35 3.51 -13.39
CA THR A 162 -4.33 3.26 -11.93
C THR A 162 -5.58 3.75 -11.22
N PHE A 163 -6.08 4.94 -11.58
CA PHE A 163 -7.31 5.50 -10.98
C PHE A 163 -8.58 4.95 -11.62
N SER A 164 -8.52 4.46 -12.85
CA SER A 164 -9.64 3.75 -13.46
C SER A 164 -9.83 2.37 -12.86
N ASP A 165 -8.77 1.67 -12.49
CA ASP A 165 -8.80 0.34 -11.87
C ASP A 165 -9.42 0.39 -10.47
N ASP A 166 -8.94 1.24 -9.59
CA ASP A 166 -9.58 1.54 -8.29
C ASP A 166 -9.67 3.06 -8.07
N PRO A 167 -10.84 3.67 -8.32
CA PRO A 167 -11.03 5.10 -8.15
C PRO A 167 -10.78 5.63 -6.73
N LEU A 168 -10.82 4.78 -5.70
CA LEU A 168 -10.47 5.18 -4.34
C LEU A 168 -9.02 5.65 -4.23
N ARG A 169 -8.15 5.22 -5.13
CA ARG A 169 -6.74 5.65 -5.18
C ARG A 169 -6.61 7.17 -5.37
N MET A 170 -7.61 7.85 -5.97
CA MET A 170 -7.63 9.31 -6.03
C MET A 170 -7.72 9.94 -4.63
N MET A 171 -8.62 9.42 -3.78
CA MET A 171 -8.72 9.85 -2.37
C MET A 171 -7.46 9.49 -1.58
N ARG A 172 -6.88 8.31 -1.85
CA ARG A 172 -5.63 7.86 -1.23
C ARG A 172 -4.44 8.75 -1.61
N ALA A 173 -4.36 9.24 -2.87
CA ALA A 173 -3.34 10.20 -3.29
C ALA A 173 -3.39 11.47 -2.44
N ILE A 174 -4.58 12.03 -2.29
CA ILE A 174 -4.81 13.23 -1.49
C ILE A 174 -4.49 12.96 0.00
N ARG A 175 -4.93 11.81 0.53
CA ARG A 175 -4.61 11.43 1.90
C ARG A 175 -3.11 11.31 2.15
N PHE A 176 -2.38 10.60 1.29
CA PHE A 176 -0.93 10.45 1.45
C PHE A 176 -0.22 11.81 1.30
N ALA A 177 -0.60 12.62 0.32
CA ALA A 177 -0.08 13.98 0.19
C ALA A 177 -0.27 14.79 1.48
N THR A 178 -1.44 14.67 2.11
CA THR A 178 -1.75 15.36 3.36
C THR A 178 -0.95 14.82 4.55
N GLN A 179 -0.91 13.48 4.72
CA GLN A 179 -0.28 12.84 5.88
C GLN A 179 1.25 12.90 5.84
N LEU A 180 1.83 12.84 4.63
CA LEU A 180 3.28 12.88 4.42
C LEU A 180 3.79 14.31 4.17
N ASN A 181 2.91 15.27 3.93
CA ASN A 181 3.21 16.62 3.48
C ASN A 181 3.98 16.60 2.14
N PHE A 182 3.55 15.72 1.23
CA PHE A 182 4.10 15.54 -0.11
C PHE A 182 3.23 16.25 -1.16
N LYS A 183 3.77 16.47 -2.34
CA LYS A 183 3.03 16.98 -3.50
C LYS A 183 2.53 15.80 -4.33
N ILE A 184 1.36 15.95 -4.94
CA ILE A 184 0.88 14.97 -5.93
C ILE A 184 1.52 15.32 -7.27
N ASP A 185 2.05 14.30 -7.98
CA ASP A 185 2.60 14.45 -9.33
C ASP A 185 1.57 15.08 -10.28
N ILE A 186 2.02 15.95 -11.19
CA ILE A 186 1.13 16.72 -12.05
C ILE A 186 0.27 15.81 -12.94
N HIS A 187 0.85 14.72 -13.47
CA HIS A 187 0.10 13.77 -14.30
C HIS A 187 -0.95 12.99 -13.49
N ALA A 188 -0.69 12.77 -12.19
CA ALA A 188 -1.68 12.21 -11.30
C ALA A 188 -2.84 13.19 -11.04
N ILE A 189 -2.56 14.50 -10.89
CA ILE A 189 -3.60 15.53 -10.76
C ILE A 189 -4.46 15.59 -12.03
N GLU A 190 -3.84 15.63 -13.21
CA GLU A 190 -4.52 15.61 -14.50
C GLU A 190 -5.44 14.38 -14.63
N ALA A 191 -4.92 13.20 -14.28
CA ALA A 191 -5.71 11.98 -14.31
C ALA A 191 -6.89 11.99 -13.32
N ILE A 192 -6.73 12.60 -12.13
CA ILE A 192 -7.84 12.78 -11.19
C ILE A 192 -8.93 13.66 -11.83
N LEU A 193 -8.55 14.80 -12.41
CA LEU A 193 -9.50 15.70 -13.08
C LEU A 193 -10.30 14.99 -14.18
N GLU A 194 -9.64 14.12 -14.95
CA GLU A 194 -10.28 13.37 -16.04
C GLU A 194 -11.17 12.21 -15.56
N THR A 195 -10.84 11.59 -14.41
CA THR A 195 -11.48 10.33 -13.98
C THR A 195 -12.31 10.46 -12.71
N LYS A 196 -12.38 11.63 -12.09
CA LYS A 196 -13.02 11.88 -10.79
C LYS A 196 -14.44 11.33 -10.65
N GLU A 197 -15.23 11.40 -11.72
CA GLU A 197 -16.62 10.90 -11.69
C GLU A 197 -16.72 9.40 -11.39
N ARG A 198 -15.65 8.64 -11.64
CA ARG A 198 -15.59 7.23 -11.29
C ARG A 198 -15.60 6.97 -9.79
N ILE A 199 -15.35 7.99 -8.94
CA ILE A 199 -15.45 7.85 -7.49
C ILE A 199 -16.85 7.38 -7.05
N ASN A 200 -17.88 7.66 -7.85
CA ASN A 200 -19.26 7.29 -7.58
C ASN A 200 -19.50 5.76 -7.54
N ILE A 201 -18.61 4.93 -8.10
CA ILE A 201 -18.72 3.47 -7.99
C ILE A 201 -18.19 2.92 -6.66
N ILE A 202 -17.52 3.78 -5.87
CA ILE A 202 -16.96 3.41 -4.57
C ILE A 202 -18.02 3.55 -3.49
N SER A 203 -18.06 2.60 -2.55
CA SER A 203 -18.98 2.67 -1.42
C SER A 203 -18.67 3.88 -0.53
N LYS A 204 -19.73 4.47 0.02
CA LYS A 204 -19.62 5.66 0.88
C LYS A 204 -18.74 5.42 2.11
N GLU A 205 -18.78 4.22 2.67
CA GLU A 205 -17.96 3.82 3.83
C GLU A 205 -16.47 3.97 3.52
N ARG A 206 -16.01 3.44 2.36
CA ARG A 206 -14.59 3.54 1.97
C ARG A 206 -14.17 4.98 1.70
N ILE A 207 -15.04 5.79 1.10
CA ILE A 207 -14.78 7.22 0.86
C ILE A 207 -14.68 7.94 2.21
N THR A 208 -15.61 7.67 3.14
CA THR A 208 -15.64 8.27 4.47
C THR A 208 -14.37 7.91 5.26
N ASP A 209 -13.90 6.66 5.17
CA ASP A 209 -12.66 6.22 5.84
C ASP A 209 -11.45 7.02 5.36
N GLU A 210 -11.30 7.23 4.05
CA GLU A 210 -10.20 8.04 3.52
C GLU A 210 -10.37 9.52 3.89
N LEU A 211 -11.59 10.06 3.85
CA LEU A 211 -11.88 11.44 4.25
C LEU A 211 -11.56 11.66 5.75
N ASN A 212 -11.95 10.73 6.61
CA ASN A 212 -11.62 10.79 8.04
C ASN A 212 -10.09 10.80 8.28
N LYS A 213 -9.34 10.00 7.52
CA LYS A 213 -7.87 10.00 7.62
C LYS A 213 -7.24 11.31 7.14
N ILE A 214 -7.89 12.03 6.22
CA ILE A 214 -7.50 13.39 5.79
C ILE A 214 -7.79 14.38 6.93
N ILE A 215 -9.01 14.36 7.49
CA ILE A 215 -9.45 15.25 8.57
C ILE A 215 -8.57 15.10 9.81
N LEU A 216 -8.23 13.87 10.18
CA LEU A 216 -7.42 13.56 11.36
C LEU A 216 -5.90 13.73 11.14
N SER A 217 -5.47 14.21 9.96
CA SER A 217 -4.07 14.51 9.70
C SER A 217 -3.59 15.77 10.40
N LYS A 218 -2.27 15.97 10.51
CA LYS A 218 -1.69 17.17 11.15
C LYS A 218 -2.07 18.49 10.45
N LYS A 219 -2.28 18.46 9.13
CA LYS A 219 -2.61 19.63 8.29
C LYS A 219 -3.72 19.28 7.29
N PRO A 220 -4.97 19.11 7.75
CA PRO A 220 -6.08 18.69 6.88
C PRO A 220 -6.37 19.68 5.75
N SER A 221 -6.02 20.96 5.91
CA SER A 221 -6.19 22.01 4.90
C SER A 221 -5.48 21.66 3.57
N ILE A 222 -4.36 20.94 3.61
CA ILE A 222 -3.68 20.47 2.39
C ILE A 222 -4.61 19.53 1.61
N GLY A 223 -5.21 18.55 2.30
CA GLY A 223 -6.13 17.60 1.68
C GLY A 223 -7.39 18.26 1.14
N PHE A 224 -7.99 19.17 1.91
CA PHE A 224 -9.18 19.90 1.45
C PHE A 224 -8.89 20.79 0.25
N LYS A 225 -7.70 21.41 0.19
CA LYS A 225 -7.29 22.15 -0.99
C LYS A 225 -7.21 21.24 -2.23
N TYR A 226 -6.56 20.08 -2.15
CA TYR A 226 -6.53 19.13 -3.25
C TYR A 226 -7.92 18.62 -3.63
N LEU A 227 -8.77 18.27 -2.65
CA LEU A 227 -10.14 17.85 -2.91
C LEU A 227 -10.94 18.91 -3.67
N PHE A 228 -10.75 20.19 -3.31
CA PHE A 228 -11.40 21.32 -3.95
C PHE A 228 -10.84 21.53 -5.37
N ASP A 229 -9.53 21.68 -5.51
CA ASP A 229 -8.85 21.98 -6.77
C ASP A 229 -9.09 20.87 -7.83
N THR A 230 -9.23 19.61 -7.42
CA THR A 230 -9.55 18.49 -8.31
C THR A 230 -11.05 18.30 -8.57
N GLY A 231 -11.91 19.00 -7.83
CA GLY A 231 -13.37 18.86 -7.89
C GLY A 231 -13.91 17.59 -7.22
N LEU A 232 -13.06 16.78 -6.55
CA LEU A 232 -13.51 15.62 -5.79
C LEU A 232 -14.35 16.03 -4.58
N LEU A 233 -14.12 17.22 -3.98
CA LEU A 233 -14.89 17.70 -2.83
C LEU A 233 -16.39 17.74 -3.13
N ALA A 234 -16.76 18.23 -4.31
CA ALA A 234 -18.17 18.32 -4.72
C ALA A 234 -18.85 16.94 -4.85
N LEU A 235 -18.07 15.90 -5.15
CA LEU A 235 -18.59 14.53 -5.30
C LEU A 235 -18.63 13.78 -3.97
N VAL A 236 -17.63 13.97 -3.10
CA VAL A 236 -17.50 13.19 -1.86
C VAL A 236 -18.08 13.90 -0.63
N PHE A 237 -18.12 15.24 -0.65
CA PHE A 237 -18.66 16.06 0.44
C PHE A 237 -19.33 17.34 -0.09
N PRO A 238 -20.48 17.21 -0.81
CA PRO A 238 -21.15 18.34 -1.45
C PRO A 238 -21.51 19.48 -0.51
N ALA A 239 -21.95 19.16 0.72
CA ALA A 239 -22.32 20.16 1.73
C ALA A 239 -21.16 21.12 2.04
N MET A 240 -19.93 20.63 2.10
CA MET A 240 -18.75 21.46 2.35
C MET A 240 -18.35 22.25 1.08
N SER A 241 -18.50 21.65 -0.10
CA SER A 241 -18.23 22.33 -1.37
C SER A 241 -19.12 23.58 -1.54
N ASN A 242 -20.36 23.53 -1.05
CA ASN A 242 -21.32 24.63 -1.14
C ASN A 242 -21.03 25.80 -0.19
N LEU A 243 -20.06 25.67 0.73
CA LEU A 243 -19.63 26.75 1.62
C LEU A 243 -18.56 27.66 0.96
N HIS A 244 -18.22 27.42 -0.29
CA HIS A 244 -17.24 28.26 -1.00
C HIS A 244 -17.78 29.68 -1.20
N GLY A 245 -17.06 30.67 -0.68
CA GLY A 245 -17.45 32.09 -0.76
C GLY A 245 -18.30 32.62 0.39
N VAL A 246 -18.54 31.81 1.45
CA VAL A 246 -19.21 32.22 2.69
C VAL A 246 -18.16 32.70 3.71
#